data_45049dea7947d97a6cfe613457fcbb9f
#
_entry.id   45049dea7947d97a6cfe613457fcbb9f
#
_cell.length_a   1.000
_cell.length_b   1.000
_cell.length_c   1.000
_cell.angle_alpha   90.00
_cell.angle_beta   90.00
_cell.angle_gamma   90.00
#
_symmetry.space_group_name_H-M   'P 1'
#
loop_
_entity.id
_entity.type
_entity.pdbx_description
1 polymer ?
#
loop_
_entity_poly.entity_id
_entity_poly.type
_entity_poly.pdbx_seq_one_letter_code
_entity_poly.pdbx_strand_id
1 'polypeptide(L)'
;MTYYVIGEPEYETSNWYRSILDGLIAEKRQRRLSVVMLENVSALQSLLPEQEDVIFIIGTNSKWLDGIIELCEARFFNRCIVLGNHNRRLCGRSYSIVTADIARDVRVLYGYLESLGCRRIALYGVNPESTSDAFKQESFLSCGGQEADIFRNNGSLAGCFDTLQQKRTEYGGIICVNDYCAISLVRHLPESDSIPIVSCCGTPLSGYFRPTITGMRIDYEAFGKAGLDLSRILQKNSNVNAVNIFLASSFCPGETTDGLPLPNRTVAAEPVTVKSADRFYSDPEIEEMLRVEALLSSCEPEDLELLHRLLAGETYAQIGEALFMSTNGIKYKLKGLCRQSGTRSRRELVGLLQKYLIF
;
A
#
# COMPACT_ATOMS: atom_id res chain seq x y z
N MET A 1 1.17 3.12 -28.58
CA MET A 1 1.23 2.68 -27.18
C MET A 1 1.58 1.20 -27.11
N THR A 2 2.69 0.90 -26.52
CA THR A 2 3.19 -0.46 -26.30
C THR A 2 3.31 -0.76 -24.81
N TYR A 3 2.99 -1.96 -24.42
CA TYR A 3 3.20 -2.47 -23.09
C TYR A 3 4.47 -3.32 -23.08
N TYR A 4 5.48 -2.87 -22.39
CA TYR A 4 6.71 -3.62 -22.18
C TYR A 4 6.59 -4.44 -20.89
N VAL A 5 7.20 -5.61 -20.85
CA VAL A 5 7.25 -6.46 -19.66
C VAL A 5 8.70 -6.87 -19.43
N ILE A 6 9.18 -6.65 -18.22
CA ILE A 6 10.47 -7.17 -17.75
C ILE A 6 10.26 -8.00 -16.49
N GLY A 7 10.88 -9.17 -16.43
CA GLY A 7 10.80 -10.07 -15.30
C GLY A 7 12.13 -10.29 -14.63
N GLU A 8 12.10 -10.66 -13.36
CA GLU A 8 13.26 -11.10 -12.60
C GLU A 8 13.66 -12.52 -13.05
N PRO A 9 14.87 -12.71 -13.62
CA PRO A 9 15.23 -13.97 -14.31
C PRO A 9 15.13 -15.21 -13.43
N GLU A 10 15.47 -15.09 -12.14
CA GLU A 10 15.46 -16.21 -11.18
C GLU A 10 14.07 -16.81 -10.97
N TYR A 11 13.01 -16.07 -11.28
CA TYR A 11 11.62 -16.48 -11.07
C TYR A 11 10.86 -16.87 -12.33
N GLU A 12 11.43 -16.78 -13.52
CA GLU A 12 10.76 -17.09 -14.81
C GLU A 12 10.16 -18.49 -14.86
N THR A 13 10.75 -19.44 -14.15
CA THR A 13 10.25 -20.82 -14.08
C THR A 13 9.18 -21.02 -13.02
N SER A 14 8.96 -20.04 -12.12
CA SER A 14 7.98 -20.16 -11.05
C SER A 14 6.54 -20.04 -11.57
N ASN A 15 5.64 -20.77 -10.92
CA ASN A 15 4.23 -20.77 -11.32
C ASN A 15 3.58 -19.39 -11.19
N TRP A 16 3.86 -18.64 -10.13
CA TRP A 16 3.28 -17.32 -9.90
C TRP A 16 3.67 -16.33 -10.99
N TYR A 17 4.93 -16.33 -11.42
CA TYR A 17 5.43 -15.49 -12.50
C TYR A 17 4.71 -15.80 -13.82
N ARG A 18 4.63 -17.10 -14.17
CA ARG A 18 3.94 -17.54 -15.38
C ARG A 18 2.46 -17.18 -15.36
N SER A 19 1.77 -17.37 -14.24
CA SER A 19 0.36 -16.99 -14.11
C SER A 19 0.12 -15.50 -14.31
N ILE A 20 1.00 -14.62 -13.81
CA ILE A 20 0.92 -13.17 -14.10
C ILE A 20 1.03 -12.90 -15.59
N LEU A 21 2.00 -13.54 -16.26
CA LEU A 21 2.17 -13.42 -17.71
C LEU A 21 0.96 -13.96 -18.49
N ASP A 22 0.42 -15.11 -18.08
CA ASP A 22 -0.77 -15.68 -18.70
C ASP A 22 -1.97 -14.72 -18.63
N GLY A 23 -2.15 -14.07 -17.49
CA GLY A 23 -3.15 -13.00 -17.30
C GLY A 23 -2.93 -11.82 -18.26
N LEU A 24 -1.69 -11.34 -18.42
CA LEU A 24 -1.35 -10.28 -19.39
C LEU A 24 -1.58 -10.72 -20.83
N ILE A 25 -1.21 -11.96 -21.19
CA ILE A 25 -1.33 -12.52 -22.53
C ILE A 25 -2.82 -12.73 -22.88
N ALA A 26 -3.63 -13.21 -21.95
CA ALA A 26 -5.06 -13.37 -22.15
C ALA A 26 -5.73 -12.04 -22.50
N GLU A 27 -5.43 -10.98 -21.72
CA GLU A 27 -5.94 -9.64 -21.98
C GLU A 27 -5.37 -9.02 -23.26
N LYS A 28 -4.09 -9.28 -23.61
CA LYS A 28 -3.50 -8.88 -24.90
C LYS A 28 -4.33 -9.38 -26.07
N ARG A 29 -4.71 -10.66 -26.06
CA ARG A 29 -5.52 -11.27 -27.13
C ARG A 29 -6.92 -10.66 -27.19
N GLN A 30 -7.58 -10.54 -26.05
CA GLN A 30 -8.94 -10.02 -25.96
C GLN A 30 -9.04 -8.55 -26.40
N ARG A 31 -8.07 -7.73 -26.02
CA ARG A 31 -8.07 -6.27 -26.24
C ARG A 31 -7.23 -5.82 -27.44
N ARG A 32 -6.57 -6.75 -28.16
CA ARG A 32 -5.66 -6.49 -29.30
C ARG A 32 -4.54 -5.50 -28.96
N LEU A 33 -3.87 -5.72 -27.81
CA LEU A 33 -2.80 -4.86 -27.32
C LEU A 33 -1.43 -5.26 -27.89
N SER A 34 -0.53 -4.28 -28.04
CA SER A 34 0.89 -4.54 -28.30
C SER A 34 1.60 -4.80 -26.96
N VAL A 35 2.02 -6.03 -26.71
CA VAL A 35 2.80 -6.39 -25.51
C VAL A 35 4.11 -7.01 -25.95
N VAL A 36 5.23 -6.46 -25.49
CA VAL A 36 6.60 -6.84 -25.83
C VAL A 36 7.32 -7.31 -24.55
N MET A 37 7.81 -8.55 -24.58
CA MET A 37 8.65 -9.09 -23.51
C MET A 37 10.09 -8.63 -23.73
N LEU A 38 10.72 -8.05 -22.71
CA LEU A 38 12.14 -7.70 -22.72
C LEU A 38 12.95 -8.87 -22.19
N GLU A 39 13.92 -9.31 -22.96
CA GLU A 39 14.74 -10.48 -22.63
C GLU A 39 15.64 -10.26 -21.39
N ASN A 40 16.07 -9.02 -21.19
CA ASN A 40 17.03 -8.69 -20.12
C ASN A 40 17.12 -7.18 -19.88
N VAL A 41 17.90 -6.79 -18.89
CA VAL A 41 18.12 -5.38 -18.50
C VAL A 41 18.80 -4.58 -19.63
N SER A 42 19.65 -5.21 -20.45
CA SER A 42 20.31 -4.51 -21.57
C SER A 42 19.30 -4.11 -22.65
N ALA A 43 18.30 -4.95 -22.91
CA ALA A 43 17.18 -4.61 -23.79
C ALA A 43 16.40 -3.40 -23.26
N LEU A 44 16.15 -3.36 -21.95
CA LEU A 44 15.52 -2.22 -21.30
C LEU A 44 16.39 -0.95 -21.40
N GLN A 45 17.70 -1.06 -21.23
CA GLN A 45 18.63 0.08 -21.33
C GLN A 45 18.70 0.69 -22.71
N SER A 46 18.56 -0.11 -23.77
CA SER A 46 18.57 0.35 -25.16
C SER A 46 17.21 0.82 -25.67
N LEU A 47 16.13 0.60 -24.90
CA LEU A 47 14.78 0.96 -25.28
C LEU A 47 14.58 2.48 -25.31
N LEU A 48 13.91 2.97 -26.34
CA LEU A 48 13.45 4.37 -26.45
C LEU A 48 11.92 4.36 -26.45
N PRO A 49 11.29 4.41 -25.26
CA PRO A 49 9.83 4.35 -25.17
C PRO A 49 9.18 5.62 -25.68
N GLU A 50 8.01 5.48 -26.29
CA GLU A 50 7.15 6.62 -26.61
C GLU A 50 6.43 7.16 -25.38
N GLN A 51 5.90 8.37 -25.48
CA GLN A 51 5.28 9.06 -24.36
C GLN A 51 4.12 8.29 -23.70
N GLU A 52 3.42 7.43 -24.43
CA GLU A 52 2.28 6.66 -23.95
C GLU A 52 2.61 5.21 -23.55
N ASP A 53 3.86 4.79 -23.72
CA ASP A 53 4.26 3.43 -23.42
C ASP A 53 4.29 3.15 -21.92
N VAL A 54 4.01 1.91 -21.55
CA VAL A 54 3.92 1.44 -20.15
C VAL A 54 4.87 0.28 -19.97
N ILE A 55 5.52 0.20 -18.81
CA ILE A 55 6.32 -0.97 -18.45
C ILE A 55 5.74 -1.68 -17.23
N PHE A 56 5.57 -2.99 -17.35
CA PHE A 56 5.28 -3.91 -16.26
C PHE A 56 6.57 -4.57 -15.77
N ILE A 57 6.77 -4.57 -14.45
CA ILE A 57 7.91 -5.19 -13.79
C ILE A 57 7.38 -6.33 -12.92
N ILE A 58 7.88 -7.55 -13.14
CA ILE A 58 7.49 -8.75 -12.40
C ILE A 58 8.70 -9.24 -11.61
N GLY A 59 8.67 -9.14 -10.28
CA GLY A 59 9.77 -9.55 -9.42
C GLY A 59 9.44 -9.44 -7.94
N THR A 60 10.35 -9.92 -7.10
CA THR A 60 10.20 -9.88 -5.64
C THR A 60 11.51 -9.60 -4.90
N ASN A 61 12.67 -9.71 -5.53
CA ASN A 61 13.94 -9.34 -4.91
C ASN A 61 14.05 -7.81 -4.79
N SER A 62 14.26 -7.31 -3.58
CA SER A 62 14.27 -5.88 -3.31
C SER A 62 15.34 -5.13 -4.10
N LYS A 63 16.57 -5.64 -4.13
CA LYS A 63 17.70 -4.98 -4.80
C LYS A 63 17.51 -4.93 -6.32
N TRP A 64 17.01 -6.04 -6.89
CA TRP A 64 16.71 -6.10 -8.32
C TRP A 64 15.59 -5.13 -8.68
N LEU A 65 14.49 -5.14 -7.91
CA LEU A 65 13.35 -4.24 -8.14
C LEU A 65 13.77 -2.77 -8.04
N ASP A 66 14.53 -2.39 -7.01
CA ASP A 66 15.02 -1.02 -6.85
C ASP A 66 15.83 -0.56 -8.07
N GLY A 67 16.75 -1.39 -8.57
CA GLY A 67 17.56 -1.07 -9.74
C GLY A 67 16.74 -0.95 -11.03
N ILE A 68 15.77 -1.85 -11.24
CA ILE A 68 14.88 -1.80 -12.42
C ILE A 68 13.93 -0.62 -12.35
N ILE A 69 13.34 -0.33 -11.18
CA ILE A 69 12.45 0.81 -11.00
C ILE A 69 13.20 2.11 -11.26
N GLU A 70 14.43 2.25 -10.76
CA GLU A 70 15.28 3.42 -11.04
C GLU A 70 15.50 3.64 -12.52
N LEU A 71 15.84 2.58 -13.25
CA LEU A 71 16.05 2.62 -14.69
C LEU A 71 14.76 2.95 -15.45
N CYS A 72 13.62 2.41 -15.00
CA CYS A 72 12.32 2.62 -15.63
C CYS A 72 11.76 4.02 -15.35
N GLU A 73 11.90 4.54 -14.14
CA GLU A 73 11.40 5.87 -13.75
C GLU A 73 11.99 6.97 -14.65
N ALA A 74 13.29 6.88 -14.95
CA ALA A 74 13.97 7.84 -15.83
C ALA A 74 13.43 7.82 -17.29
N ARG A 75 12.76 6.75 -17.72
CA ARG A 75 12.33 6.53 -19.11
C ARG A 75 10.82 6.56 -19.30
N PHE A 76 10.07 6.00 -18.34
CA PHE A 76 8.61 5.82 -18.42
C PHE A 76 7.85 6.78 -17.50
N PHE A 77 8.53 7.66 -16.75
CA PHE A 77 7.92 8.52 -15.74
C PHE A 77 7.03 7.71 -14.77
N ASN A 78 5.77 8.12 -14.60
CA ASN A 78 4.79 7.45 -13.73
C ASN A 78 4.11 6.23 -14.36
N ARG A 79 4.55 5.73 -15.52
CA ARG A 79 3.99 4.58 -16.22
C ARG A 79 4.74 3.28 -15.97
N CYS A 80 5.44 3.22 -14.87
CA CYS A 80 6.08 2.04 -14.35
C CYS A 80 5.12 1.35 -13.37
N ILE A 81 4.79 0.08 -13.61
CA ILE A 81 3.83 -0.69 -12.83
C ILE A 81 4.49 -1.99 -12.37
N VAL A 82 4.63 -2.16 -11.07
CA VAL A 82 5.11 -3.41 -10.47
C VAL A 82 3.95 -4.38 -10.29
N LEU A 83 4.08 -5.58 -10.83
CA LEU A 83 3.14 -6.69 -10.62
C LEU A 83 3.78 -7.66 -9.61
N GLY A 84 3.56 -7.41 -8.34
CA GLY A 84 4.22 -8.10 -7.23
C GLY A 84 4.26 -7.27 -5.97
N ASN A 85 5.10 -7.65 -5.03
CA ASN A 85 5.22 -6.96 -3.75
C ASN A 85 6.49 -6.12 -3.69
N HIS A 86 6.34 -4.84 -3.45
CA HIS A 86 7.47 -3.93 -3.23
C HIS A 86 7.12 -2.86 -2.19
N ASN A 87 8.09 -2.49 -1.37
CA ASN A 87 7.89 -1.46 -0.35
C ASN A 87 8.24 -0.07 -0.89
N ARG A 88 7.24 0.61 -1.45
CA ARG A 88 7.39 1.95 -2.01
C ARG A 88 7.98 2.97 -1.02
N ARG A 89 7.76 2.79 0.29
CA ARG A 89 8.26 3.73 1.31
C ARG A 89 9.78 3.74 1.41
N LEU A 90 10.45 2.63 1.05
CA LEU A 90 11.90 2.50 1.18
C LEU A 90 12.66 3.09 -0.01
N CYS A 91 12.11 3.08 -1.23
CA CYS A 91 12.84 3.54 -2.42
C CYS A 91 12.61 5.00 -2.80
N GLY A 92 11.63 5.68 -2.21
CA GLY A 92 11.33 7.11 -2.53
C GLY A 92 10.93 7.38 -4.00
N ARG A 93 10.67 6.33 -4.79
CA ARG A 93 10.41 6.38 -6.22
C ARG A 93 8.93 6.45 -6.55
N SER A 94 8.60 6.95 -7.76
CA SER A 94 7.23 7.06 -8.25
C SER A 94 6.90 5.93 -9.23
N TYR A 95 6.12 4.95 -8.78
CA TYR A 95 5.62 3.83 -9.61
C TYR A 95 4.29 3.33 -9.03
N SER A 96 3.54 2.60 -9.84
CA SER A 96 2.29 1.97 -9.42
C SER A 96 2.50 0.50 -9.07
N ILE A 97 1.60 -0.07 -8.28
CA ILE A 97 1.70 -1.46 -7.82
C ILE A 97 0.36 -2.18 -7.97
N VAL A 98 0.40 -3.42 -8.45
CA VAL A 98 -0.64 -4.43 -8.23
C VAL A 98 -0.05 -5.50 -7.34
N THR A 99 -0.64 -5.73 -6.19
CA THR A 99 -0.12 -6.64 -5.15
C THR A 99 -1.25 -7.42 -4.47
N ALA A 100 -0.93 -8.54 -3.80
CA ALA A 100 -1.85 -9.18 -2.87
C ALA A 100 -1.91 -8.41 -1.55
N ASP A 101 -3.05 -8.46 -0.85
CA ASP A 101 -3.19 -7.89 0.50
C ASP A 101 -2.55 -8.82 1.55
N ILE A 102 -1.21 -8.88 1.52
CA ILE A 102 -0.42 -9.75 2.41
C ILE A 102 -0.69 -9.47 3.88
N ALA A 103 -0.87 -8.21 4.24
CA ALA A 103 -1.12 -7.84 5.63
C ALA A 103 -2.44 -8.42 6.14
N ARG A 104 -3.48 -8.39 5.29
CA ARG A 104 -4.75 -9.04 5.57
C ARG A 104 -4.60 -10.56 5.67
N ASP A 105 -3.87 -11.17 4.73
CA ASP A 105 -3.71 -12.62 4.64
C ASP A 105 -2.99 -13.17 5.88
N VAL A 106 -1.89 -12.55 6.29
CA VAL A 106 -1.18 -12.94 7.52
C VAL A 106 -2.07 -12.78 8.76
N ARG A 107 -2.84 -11.68 8.85
CA ARG A 107 -3.78 -11.45 9.96
C ARG A 107 -4.88 -12.51 10.00
N VAL A 108 -5.41 -12.90 8.84
CA VAL A 108 -6.40 -13.98 8.72
C VAL A 108 -5.84 -15.30 9.23
N LEU A 109 -4.63 -15.68 8.78
CA LEU A 109 -3.97 -16.92 9.17
C LEU A 109 -3.58 -16.93 10.65
N TYR A 110 -3.07 -15.80 11.16
CA TYR A 110 -2.73 -15.67 12.58
C TYR A 110 -3.97 -15.85 13.46
N GLY A 111 -5.04 -15.10 13.19
CA GLY A 111 -6.30 -15.22 13.92
C GLY A 111 -6.99 -16.59 13.75
N TYR A 112 -6.78 -17.26 12.61
CA TYR A 112 -7.23 -18.62 12.41
C TYR A 112 -6.53 -19.59 13.36
N LEU A 113 -5.21 -19.56 13.45
CA LEU A 113 -4.45 -20.39 14.39
C LEU A 113 -4.80 -20.08 15.85
N GLU A 114 -5.01 -18.82 16.21
CA GLU A 114 -5.51 -18.46 17.54
C GLU A 114 -6.87 -19.11 17.83
N SER A 115 -7.78 -19.15 16.85
CA SER A 115 -9.09 -19.76 16.98
C SER A 115 -9.03 -21.28 17.17
N LEU A 116 -7.95 -21.92 16.73
CA LEU A 116 -7.63 -23.33 17.00
C LEU A 116 -6.97 -23.55 18.37
N GLY A 117 -6.78 -22.48 19.17
CA GLY A 117 -6.16 -22.55 20.49
C GLY A 117 -4.64 -22.44 20.49
N CYS A 118 -4.02 -22.09 19.37
CA CYS A 118 -2.57 -21.90 19.29
C CYS A 118 -2.15 -20.63 20.05
N ARG A 119 -1.42 -20.77 21.14
CA ARG A 119 -1.02 -19.63 22.01
C ARG A 119 0.25 -18.92 21.54
N ARG A 120 1.20 -19.66 21.00
CA ARG A 120 2.46 -19.13 20.44
C ARG A 120 2.59 -19.64 19.02
N ILE A 121 2.75 -18.72 18.09
CA ILE A 121 2.77 -19.00 16.66
C ILE A 121 4.15 -18.63 16.12
N ALA A 122 4.71 -19.46 15.25
CA ALA A 122 5.96 -19.19 14.54
C ALA A 122 5.68 -18.73 13.12
N LEU A 123 6.56 -17.84 12.58
CA LEU A 123 6.66 -17.53 11.16
C LEU A 123 7.88 -18.26 10.58
N TYR A 124 7.65 -19.16 9.60
CA TYR A 124 8.68 -20.08 9.11
C TYR A 124 9.03 -19.88 7.64
N GLY A 125 10.31 -19.95 7.33
CA GLY A 125 10.84 -19.96 5.98
C GLY A 125 11.10 -18.60 5.36
N VAL A 126 11.16 -17.53 6.15
CA VAL A 126 11.37 -16.16 5.68
C VAL A 126 12.65 -16.03 4.88
N ASN A 127 12.54 -15.52 3.64
CA ASN A 127 13.67 -15.14 2.81
C ASN A 127 13.98 -13.64 3.02
N PRO A 128 15.14 -13.28 3.59
CA PRO A 128 15.50 -11.88 3.87
C PRO A 128 15.62 -10.99 2.61
N GLU A 129 15.85 -11.60 1.44
CA GLU A 129 15.98 -10.87 0.16
C GLU A 129 14.62 -10.60 -0.50
N SER A 130 13.53 -11.24 -0.01
CA SER A 130 12.19 -11.12 -0.59
C SER A 130 11.39 -9.98 0.04
N THR A 131 10.95 -9.03 -0.78
CA THR A 131 10.04 -7.96 -0.37
C THR A 131 8.70 -8.51 0.15
N SER A 132 8.19 -9.57 -0.48
CA SER A 132 6.97 -10.26 -0.05
C SER A 132 7.10 -10.83 1.36
N ASP A 133 8.26 -11.42 1.69
CA ASP A 133 8.48 -12.01 3.01
C ASP A 133 8.75 -10.95 4.07
N ALA A 134 9.34 -9.82 3.70
CA ALA A 134 9.45 -8.66 4.59
C ALA A 134 8.05 -8.14 5.03
N PHE A 135 7.09 -8.06 4.10
CA PHE A 135 5.70 -7.71 4.44
C PHE A 135 5.03 -8.74 5.35
N LYS A 136 5.26 -10.04 5.12
CA LYS A 136 4.73 -11.10 5.98
C LYS A 136 5.30 -11.00 7.38
N GLN A 137 6.60 -10.74 7.50
CA GLN A 137 7.26 -10.52 8.78
C GLN A 137 6.68 -9.32 9.53
N GLU A 138 6.58 -8.15 8.88
CA GLU A 138 5.99 -6.94 9.47
C GLU A 138 4.54 -7.19 9.93
N SER A 139 3.75 -7.86 9.10
CA SER A 139 2.37 -8.20 9.42
C SER A 139 2.26 -9.19 10.57
N PHE A 140 3.13 -10.20 10.63
CA PHE A 140 3.20 -11.15 11.73
C PHE A 140 3.51 -10.47 13.06
N LEU A 141 4.48 -9.55 13.08
CA LEU A 141 4.81 -8.75 14.27
C LEU A 141 3.63 -7.87 14.70
N SER A 142 2.90 -7.30 13.74
CA SER A 142 1.72 -6.48 14.04
C SER A 142 0.54 -7.27 14.63
N CYS A 143 0.49 -8.58 14.41
CA CYS A 143 -0.50 -9.48 15.01
C CYS A 143 -0.15 -9.96 16.43
N GLY A 144 1.01 -9.57 16.95
CA GLY A 144 1.47 -9.99 18.28
C GLY A 144 2.59 -11.04 18.27
N GLY A 145 3.04 -11.46 17.07
CA GLY A 145 4.23 -12.29 16.94
C GLY A 145 5.49 -11.57 17.42
N GLN A 146 6.52 -12.31 17.74
CA GLN A 146 7.79 -11.75 18.21
C GLN A 146 8.92 -12.02 17.21
N GLU A 147 9.95 -11.19 17.21
CA GLU A 147 11.14 -11.38 16.35
C GLU A 147 11.83 -12.74 16.62
N ALA A 148 11.82 -13.22 17.86
CA ALA A 148 12.35 -14.52 18.26
C ALA A 148 11.58 -15.73 17.71
N ASP A 149 10.36 -15.51 17.18
CA ASP A 149 9.49 -16.53 16.61
C ASP A 149 9.56 -16.57 15.06
N ILE A 150 10.50 -15.80 14.47
CA ILE A 150 10.70 -15.74 13.02
C ILE A 150 11.90 -16.59 12.62
N PHE A 151 11.65 -17.59 11.77
CA PHE A 151 12.66 -18.52 11.27
C PHE A 151 13.00 -18.21 9.81
N ARG A 152 14.25 -17.81 9.58
CA ARG A 152 14.76 -17.42 8.27
C ARG A 152 15.45 -18.57 7.57
N ASN A 153 15.18 -18.77 6.28
CA ASN A 153 15.77 -19.88 5.55
C ASN A 153 17.23 -19.65 5.15
N ASN A 154 17.66 -18.40 5.00
CA ASN A 154 19.04 -18.05 4.66
C ASN A 154 19.65 -18.94 3.52
N GLY A 155 18.82 -19.33 2.55
CA GLY A 155 19.21 -20.20 1.45
C GLY A 155 19.15 -21.70 1.73
N SER A 156 18.70 -22.14 2.93
CA SER A 156 18.56 -23.56 3.29
C SER A 156 17.32 -23.81 4.14
N LEU A 157 16.33 -24.51 3.56
CA LEU A 157 15.15 -24.94 4.32
C LEU A 157 15.48 -26.00 5.39
N ALA A 158 16.48 -26.85 5.13
CA ALA A 158 16.95 -27.81 6.13
C ALA A 158 17.55 -27.09 7.35
N GLY A 159 18.43 -26.10 7.14
CA GLY A 159 18.98 -25.29 8.23
C GLY A 159 17.93 -24.45 8.95
N CYS A 160 16.89 -23.99 8.26
CA CYS A 160 15.75 -23.33 8.87
C CYS A 160 15.00 -24.30 9.80
N PHE A 161 14.76 -25.54 9.35
CA PHE A 161 14.14 -26.58 10.14
C PHE A 161 14.95 -26.94 11.39
N ASP A 162 16.27 -27.12 11.28
CA ASP A 162 17.15 -27.40 12.40
C ASP A 162 17.02 -26.32 13.49
N THR A 163 16.90 -25.06 13.07
CA THR A 163 16.74 -23.94 14.02
C THR A 163 15.34 -23.98 14.69
N LEU A 164 14.29 -24.28 13.95
CA LEU A 164 12.95 -24.43 14.50
C LEU A 164 12.88 -25.62 15.46
N GLN A 165 13.50 -26.75 15.10
CA GLN A 165 13.46 -28.01 15.86
C GLN A 165 13.98 -27.82 17.30
N GLN A 166 14.94 -26.93 17.51
CA GLN A 166 15.47 -26.62 18.85
C GLN A 166 14.42 -26.02 19.79
N LYS A 167 13.37 -25.38 19.22
CA LYS A 167 12.31 -24.71 19.98
C LYS A 167 10.92 -25.20 19.60
N ARG A 168 10.82 -26.31 18.85
CA ARG A 168 9.58 -26.79 18.25
C ARG A 168 8.43 -26.90 19.24
N THR A 169 8.70 -27.40 20.44
CA THR A 169 7.69 -27.64 21.51
C THR A 169 7.14 -26.34 22.13
N GLU A 170 7.75 -25.19 21.84
CA GLU A 170 7.26 -23.91 22.34
C GLU A 170 6.09 -23.36 21.51
N TYR A 171 5.88 -23.89 20.29
CA TYR A 171 4.90 -23.39 19.34
C TYR A 171 3.66 -24.28 19.25
N GLY A 172 2.48 -23.63 19.27
CA GLY A 172 1.20 -24.28 19.05
C GLY A 172 0.73 -24.26 17.61
N GLY A 173 1.32 -23.42 16.75
CA GLY A 173 0.98 -23.30 15.33
C GLY A 173 2.11 -22.65 14.53
N ILE A 174 2.15 -22.90 13.21
CA ILE A 174 3.19 -22.34 12.33
C ILE A 174 2.55 -21.74 11.09
N ILE A 175 2.92 -20.48 10.79
CA ILE A 175 2.63 -19.80 9.53
C ILE A 175 3.87 -19.94 8.64
N CYS A 176 3.73 -20.60 7.51
CA CYS A 176 4.79 -20.69 6.50
C CYS A 176 4.63 -19.55 5.48
N VAL A 177 5.74 -18.94 5.07
CA VAL A 177 5.69 -17.82 4.11
C VAL A 177 5.16 -18.22 2.74
N ASN A 178 5.30 -19.50 2.36
CA ASN A 178 4.74 -20.08 1.13
C ASN A 178 4.60 -21.61 1.26
N ASP A 179 3.96 -22.23 0.28
CA ASP A 179 3.72 -23.67 0.26
C ASP A 179 5.00 -24.51 0.16
N TYR A 180 6.05 -24.02 -0.49
CA TYR A 180 7.31 -24.78 -0.56
C TYR A 180 7.92 -24.93 0.85
N CYS A 181 7.85 -23.87 1.67
CA CYS A 181 8.26 -23.90 3.05
C CYS A 181 7.35 -24.82 3.89
N ALA A 182 6.04 -24.78 3.66
CA ALA A 182 5.08 -25.63 4.36
C ALA A 182 5.28 -27.11 4.03
N ILE A 183 5.42 -27.47 2.75
CA ILE A 183 5.68 -28.83 2.29
C ILE A 183 7.01 -29.35 2.84
N SER A 184 8.07 -28.54 2.77
CA SER A 184 9.37 -28.90 3.34
C SER A 184 9.27 -29.15 4.84
N LEU A 185 8.58 -28.28 5.58
CA LEU A 185 8.39 -28.42 7.02
C LEU A 185 7.65 -29.72 7.35
N VAL A 186 6.49 -29.98 6.72
CA VAL A 186 5.70 -31.20 6.94
C VAL A 186 6.52 -32.46 6.67
N ARG A 187 7.38 -32.47 5.65
CA ARG A 187 8.24 -33.62 5.33
C ARG A 187 9.34 -33.89 6.36
N HIS A 188 9.76 -32.90 7.11
CA HIS A 188 10.80 -33.02 8.13
C HIS A 188 10.23 -33.30 9.53
N LEU A 189 8.97 -32.96 9.76
CA LEU A 189 8.31 -33.25 11.03
C LEU A 189 8.04 -34.73 11.19
N PRO A 190 8.15 -35.28 12.43
CA PRO A 190 7.69 -36.64 12.73
C PRO A 190 6.18 -36.81 12.44
N GLU A 191 5.76 -37.96 11.96
CA GLU A 191 4.32 -38.28 11.72
C GLU A 191 3.44 -38.07 12.96
N SER A 192 4.02 -38.25 14.15
CA SER A 192 3.34 -37.99 15.42
C SER A 192 3.13 -36.54 15.78
N ASP A 193 3.72 -35.60 15.00
CA ASP A 193 3.61 -34.18 15.28
C ASP A 193 2.40 -33.56 14.52
N SER A 194 1.35 -33.27 15.27
CA SER A 194 0.08 -32.76 14.76
C SER A 194 -0.06 -31.25 14.87
N ILE A 195 1.07 -30.49 14.84
CA ILE A 195 0.98 -29.01 14.90
C ILE A 195 0.22 -28.46 13.70
N PRO A 196 -0.74 -27.55 13.90
CA PRO A 196 -1.38 -26.81 12.81
C PRO A 196 -0.38 -26.00 11.99
N ILE A 197 -0.35 -26.25 10.68
CA ILE A 197 0.51 -25.54 9.72
C ILE A 197 -0.36 -24.85 8.68
N VAL A 198 -0.11 -23.56 8.46
CA VAL A 198 -0.78 -22.78 7.43
C VAL A 198 0.22 -22.06 6.53
N SER A 199 -0.19 -21.73 5.30
CA SER A 199 0.66 -21.09 4.30
C SER A 199 0.09 -19.75 3.82
N CYS A 200 0.94 -18.75 3.64
CA CYS A 200 0.55 -17.44 3.11
C CYS A 200 0.27 -17.43 1.59
N CYS A 201 0.84 -18.37 0.85
CA CYS A 201 0.75 -18.39 -0.61
C CYS A 201 0.56 -19.82 -1.11
N GLY A 202 -0.66 -20.14 -1.50
CA GLY A 202 -1.01 -21.45 -2.08
C GLY A 202 -0.47 -21.61 -3.49
N THR A 203 0.13 -22.77 -3.77
CA THR A 203 0.57 -23.18 -5.10
C THR A 203 -0.21 -24.39 -5.58
N PRO A 204 -0.25 -24.70 -6.88
CA PRO A 204 -0.86 -25.95 -7.35
C PRO A 204 -0.26 -27.21 -6.71
N LEU A 205 1.01 -27.19 -6.34
CA LEU A 205 1.71 -28.31 -5.71
C LEU A 205 1.05 -28.72 -4.39
N SER A 206 0.60 -27.76 -3.58
CA SER A 206 -0.03 -28.05 -2.28
C SER A 206 -1.35 -28.80 -2.39
N GLY A 207 -2.03 -28.71 -3.54
CA GLY A 207 -3.24 -29.48 -3.82
C GLY A 207 -2.99 -30.97 -4.08
N TYR A 208 -1.77 -31.33 -4.52
CA TYR A 208 -1.34 -32.71 -4.78
C TYR A 208 -0.51 -33.32 -3.64
N PHE A 209 0.04 -32.50 -2.77
CA PHE A 209 0.79 -32.94 -1.60
C PHE A 209 -0.17 -33.49 -0.53
N ARG A 210 0.30 -34.47 0.27
CA ARG A 210 -0.45 -34.98 1.41
C ARG A 210 0.40 -34.93 2.68
N PRO A 211 -0.15 -34.39 3.76
CA PRO A 211 -1.48 -33.76 3.88
C PRO A 211 -1.58 -32.45 3.09
N THR A 212 -2.76 -32.15 2.54
CA THR A 212 -3.01 -30.88 1.83
C THR A 212 -2.81 -29.69 2.75
N ILE A 213 -2.18 -28.61 2.21
CA ILE A 213 -1.80 -27.44 3.01
C ILE A 213 -2.95 -26.45 3.11
N THR A 214 -3.34 -26.11 4.35
CA THR A 214 -4.26 -24.99 4.62
C THR A 214 -3.56 -23.67 4.35
N GLY A 215 -4.24 -22.71 3.72
CA GLY A 215 -3.61 -21.41 3.49
C GLY A 215 -4.41 -20.46 2.64
N MET A 216 -3.77 -19.34 2.30
CA MET A 216 -4.32 -18.33 1.40
C MET A 216 -3.92 -18.63 -0.04
N ARG A 217 -4.86 -18.51 -0.98
CA ARG A 217 -4.61 -18.60 -2.42
C ARG A 217 -4.72 -17.24 -3.07
N ILE A 218 -3.69 -16.89 -3.81
CA ILE A 218 -3.57 -15.67 -4.60
C ILE A 218 -3.90 -15.99 -6.05
N ASP A 219 -4.80 -15.23 -6.66
CA ASP A 219 -5.06 -15.29 -8.10
C ASP A 219 -4.01 -14.43 -8.82
N TYR A 220 -2.93 -15.05 -9.25
CA TYR A 220 -1.85 -14.35 -9.96
C TYR A 220 -2.22 -13.94 -11.39
N GLU A 221 -3.17 -14.59 -12.05
CA GLU A 221 -3.66 -14.16 -13.36
C GLU A 221 -4.37 -12.81 -13.27
N ALA A 222 -5.08 -12.57 -12.17
CA ALA A 222 -5.74 -11.30 -11.92
C ALA A 222 -4.77 -10.10 -11.84
N PHE A 223 -3.47 -10.33 -11.52
CA PHE A 223 -2.46 -9.26 -11.52
C PHE A 223 -2.25 -8.67 -12.90
N GLY A 224 -2.15 -9.50 -13.93
CA GLY A 224 -2.01 -9.05 -15.32
C GLY A 224 -3.17 -8.17 -15.77
N LYS A 225 -4.40 -8.63 -15.48
CA LYS A 225 -5.63 -7.87 -15.77
C LYS A 225 -5.67 -6.54 -15.02
N ALA A 226 -5.45 -6.58 -13.71
CA ALA A 226 -5.46 -5.37 -12.88
C ALA A 226 -4.36 -4.38 -13.27
N GLY A 227 -3.18 -4.86 -13.68
CA GLY A 227 -2.10 -4.02 -14.21
C GLY A 227 -2.50 -3.24 -15.46
N LEU A 228 -3.18 -3.89 -16.40
CA LEU A 228 -3.70 -3.24 -17.59
C LEU A 228 -4.84 -2.26 -17.28
N ASP A 229 -5.71 -2.57 -16.32
CA ASP A 229 -6.75 -1.63 -15.90
C ASP A 229 -6.14 -0.42 -15.18
N LEU A 230 -5.11 -0.64 -14.35
CA LEU A 230 -4.35 0.42 -13.68
C LEU A 230 -3.67 1.35 -14.70
N SER A 231 -3.04 0.79 -15.74
CA SER A 231 -2.41 1.60 -16.80
C SER A 231 -3.39 2.59 -17.45
N ARG A 232 -4.66 2.18 -17.62
CA ARG A 232 -5.72 3.04 -18.15
C ARG A 232 -6.12 4.16 -17.18
N ILE A 233 -6.09 3.89 -15.86
CA ILE A 233 -6.32 4.93 -14.85
C ILE A 233 -5.26 6.02 -14.97
N LEU A 234 -3.98 5.63 -15.08
CA LEU A 234 -2.87 6.56 -15.23
C LEU A 234 -2.97 7.39 -16.54
N GLN A 235 -3.42 6.75 -17.63
CA GLN A 235 -3.58 7.43 -18.92
C GLN A 235 -4.73 8.45 -18.93
N LYS A 236 -5.84 8.13 -18.28
CA LYS A 236 -7.01 9.00 -18.23
C LYS A 236 -6.88 10.17 -17.25
N ASN A 237 -5.96 10.10 -16.31
CA ASN A 237 -5.84 11.04 -15.22
C ASN A 237 -4.40 11.56 -15.12
N SER A 238 -4.10 12.67 -15.81
CA SER A 238 -2.76 13.26 -15.86
C SER A 238 -2.23 13.76 -14.50
N ASN A 239 -3.11 13.96 -13.53
CA ASN A 239 -2.79 14.38 -12.16
C ASN A 239 -2.59 13.22 -11.19
N VAL A 240 -2.70 11.97 -11.65
CA VAL A 240 -2.45 10.77 -10.85
C VAL A 240 -1.03 10.26 -11.11
N ASN A 241 -0.15 10.37 -10.13
CA ASN A 241 1.24 9.91 -10.25
C ASN A 241 1.39 8.42 -10.03
N ALA A 242 0.60 7.82 -9.14
CA ALA A 242 0.68 6.40 -8.85
C ALA A 242 -0.60 5.86 -8.21
N VAL A 243 -0.86 4.57 -8.46
CA VAL A 243 -2.01 3.82 -7.94
C VAL A 243 -1.52 2.51 -7.34
N ASN A 244 -2.07 2.14 -6.19
CA ASN A 244 -1.85 0.83 -5.58
C ASN A 244 -3.16 0.04 -5.60
N ILE A 245 -3.13 -1.16 -6.20
CA ILE A 245 -4.25 -2.10 -6.22
C ILE A 245 -3.89 -3.29 -5.34
N PHE A 246 -4.74 -3.58 -4.35
CA PHE A 246 -4.62 -4.76 -3.51
C PHE A 246 -5.64 -5.80 -3.96
N LEU A 247 -5.15 -6.97 -4.39
CA LEU A 247 -5.99 -8.09 -4.78
C LEU A 247 -6.29 -8.98 -3.58
N ALA A 248 -7.54 -9.40 -3.46
CA ALA A 248 -7.98 -10.28 -2.39
C ALA A 248 -7.54 -11.72 -2.66
N SER A 249 -7.05 -12.38 -1.62
CA SER A 249 -6.76 -13.82 -1.61
C SER A 249 -7.94 -14.60 -1.03
N SER A 250 -8.04 -15.87 -1.37
CA SER A 250 -9.05 -16.80 -0.86
C SER A 250 -8.45 -17.76 0.17
N PHE A 251 -9.13 -17.98 1.29
CA PHE A 251 -8.76 -19.01 2.26
C PHE A 251 -9.16 -20.39 1.73
N CYS A 252 -8.22 -21.34 1.76
CA CYS A 252 -8.43 -22.73 1.36
C CYS A 252 -8.10 -23.63 2.54
N PRO A 253 -9.10 -24.29 3.15
CA PRO A 253 -8.86 -25.28 4.20
C PRO A 253 -8.18 -26.53 3.62
N GLY A 254 -7.23 -27.09 4.37
CA GLY A 254 -6.49 -28.30 4.02
C GLY A 254 -6.30 -29.21 5.23
N GLU A 255 -5.73 -30.38 4.99
CA GLU A 255 -5.56 -31.44 5.99
C GLU A 255 -4.55 -31.06 7.11
N THR A 256 -3.66 -30.08 6.88
CA THR A 256 -2.71 -29.61 7.91
C THR A 256 -3.39 -28.85 9.06
N THR A 257 -4.71 -28.64 8.99
CA THR A 257 -5.56 -28.10 10.06
C THR A 257 -6.92 -28.81 10.08
N ASP A 258 -6.93 -30.12 9.83
CA ASP A 258 -8.13 -30.99 9.83
C ASP A 258 -9.27 -30.50 8.90
N GLY A 259 -8.95 -29.71 7.87
CA GLY A 259 -9.92 -29.19 6.92
C GLY A 259 -10.91 -28.16 7.50
N LEU A 260 -10.63 -27.63 8.68
CA LEU A 260 -11.54 -26.70 9.35
C LEU A 260 -11.63 -25.37 8.58
N PRO A 261 -12.85 -24.84 8.35
CA PRO A 261 -13.03 -23.56 7.69
C PRO A 261 -12.67 -22.40 8.63
N LEU A 262 -12.53 -21.19 8.05
CA LEU A 262 -12.45 -19.98 8.86
C LEU A 262 -13.69 -19.88 9.77
N PRO A 263 -13.51 -19.56 11.05
CA PRO A 263 -14.65 -19.32 11.93
C PRO A 263 -15.46 -18.14 11.40
N ASN A 264 -16.80 -18.26 11.39
CA ASN A 264 -17.68 -17.14 11.12
C ASN A 264 -17.53 -16.11 12.25
N ARG A 265 -16.55 -15.22 12.12
CA ARG A 265 -16.47 -14.04 12.99
C ARG A 265 -17.54 -13.05 12.53
N THR A 266 -18.69 -13.07 13.15
CA THR A 266 -19.47 -11.86 13.39
C THR A 266 -18.62 -11.03 14.35
N VAL A 267 -17.76 -10.19 13.82
CA VAL A 267 -17.12 -9.14 14.61
C VAL A 267 -18.25 -8.20 14.99
N ALA A 268 -18.78 -8.35 16.21
CA ALA A 268 -19.51 -7.26 16.83
C ALA A 268 -18.52 -6.09 16.85
N ALA A 269 -18.73 -5.12 15.98
CA ALA A 269 -17.94 -3.90 15.98
C ALA A 269 -18.23 -3.20 17.31
N GLU A 270 -17.37 -3.40 18.31
CA GLU A 270 -17.36 -2.50 19.45
C GLU A 270 -17.12 -1.08 18.90
N PRO A 271 -17.94 -0.10 19.31
CA PRO A 271 -17.72 1.27 18.89
C PRO A 271 -16.35 1.70 19.38
N VAL A 272 -15.38 1.74 18.46
CA VAL A 272 -14.04 2.25 18.75
C VAL A 272 -14.16 3.77 18.94
N THR A 273 -14.27 4.21 20.17
CA THR A 273 -14.12 5.62 20.52
C THR A 273 -12.63 5.96 20.46
N VAL A 274 -12.15 6.25 19.26
CA VAL A 274 -10.81 6.82 19.09
C VAL A 274 -10.89 8.28 19.51
N LYS A 275 -10.46 8.60 20.74
CA LYS A 275 -10.11 9.98 21.08
C LYS A 275 -8.84 10.30 20.29
N SER A 276 -8.94 11.20 19.33
CA SER A 276 -7.76 11.76 18.67
C SER A 276 -6.87 12.38 19.74
N ALA A 277 -5.68 11.81 19.92
CA ALA A 277 -4.65 12.38 20.81
C ALA A 277 -3.73 13.34 20.05
N ASP A 278 -4.08 13.69 18.81
CA ASP A 278 -3.34 14.64 18.00
C ASP A 278 -3.50 16.05 18.60
N ARG A 279 -2.41 16.52 19.18
CA ARG A 279 -2.34 17.85 19.80
C ARG A 279 -1.96 18.96 18.81
N PHE A 280 -1.60 18.62 17.59
CA PHE A 280 -1.17 19.57 16.57
C PHE A 280 -2.25 20.62 16.31
N TYR A 281 -3.48 20.19 16.07
CA TYR A 281 -4.61 21.07 15.81
C TYR A 281 -5.15 21.79 17.06
N SER A 282 -4.65 21.45 18.26
CA SER A 282 -4.97 22.14 19.53
C SER A 282 -3.89 23.15 19.92
N ASP A 283 -2.85 23.32 19.11
CA ASP A 283 -1.87 24.39 19.29
C ASP A 283 -2.52 25.73 18.97
N PRO A 284 -2.42 26.74 19.88
CA PRO A 284 -3.06 28.05 19.69
C PRO A 284 -2.64 28.76 18.40
N GLU A 285 -1.38 28.56 17.96
CA GLU A 285 -0.88 29.15 16.71
C GLU A 285 -1.50 28.47 15.49
N ILE A 286 -1.62 27.13 15.51
CA ILE A 286 -2.30 26.37 14.46
C ILE A 286 -3.79 26.74 14.39
N GLU A 287 -4.48 26.82 15.52
CA GLU A 287 -5.88 27.25 15.56
C GLU A 287 -6.08 28.66 14.99
N GLU A 288 -5.12 29.56 15.22
CA GLU A 288 -5.16 30.91 14.67
C GLU A 288 -4.95 30.87 13.13
N MET A 289 -3.97 30.11 12.63
CA MET A 289 -3.75 29.94 11.19
C MET A 289 -4.95 29.31 10.48
N LEU A 290 -5.58 28.29 11.08
CA LEU A 290 -6.78 27.67 10.53
C LEU A 290 -7.95 28.64 10.40
N ARG A 291 -8.11 29.57 11.36
CA ARG A 291 -9.13 30.63 11.27
C ARG A 291 -8.86 31.59 10.11
N VAL A 292 -7.58 31.95 9.88
CA VAL A 292 -7.18 32.79 8.74
C VAL A 292 -7.42 32.05 7.43
N GLU A 293 -7.02 30.78 7.33
CA GLU A 293 -7.24 29.94 6.16
C GLU A 293 -8.72 29.79 5.82
N ALA A 294 -9.55 29.50 6.82
CA ALA A 294 -11.00 29.38 6.65
C ALA A 294 -11.64 30.70 6.19
N LEU A 295 -11.19 31.83 6.74
CA LEU A 295 -11.62 33.15 6.27
C LEU A 295 -11.29 33.36 4.80
N LEU A 296 -10.02 33.17 4.41
CA LEU A 296 -9.55 33.39 3.04
C LEU A 296 -10.25 32.47 2.04
N SER A 297 -10.47 31.21 2.43
CA SER A 297 -11.16 30.22 1.58
C SER A 297 -12.64 30.53 1.35
N SER A 298 -13.25 31.34 2.22
CA SER A 298 -14.66 31.76 2.13
C SER A 298 -14.85 33.12 1.46
N CYS A 299 -13.75 33.85 1.15
CA CYS A 299 -13.79 35.17 0.56
C CYS A 299 -14.09 35.12 -0.95
N GLU A 300 -14.99 35.96 -1.38
CA GLU A 300 -15.15 36.32 -2.80
C GLU A 300 -14.01 37.25 -3.24
N PRO A 301 -13.74 37.40 -4.56
CA PRO A 301 -12.70 38.31 -5.04
C PRO A 301 -12.77 39.73 -4.49
N GLU A 302 -14.00 40.28 -4.32
CA GLU A 302 -14.23 41.60 -3.73
C GLU A 302 -13.85 41.65 -2.23
N ASP A 303 -14.04 40.56 -1.51
CA ASP A 303 -13.69 40.47 -0.08
C ASP A 303 -12.16 40.44 0.07
N LEU A 304 -11.46 39.70 -0.79
CA LEU A 304 -9.98 39.69 -0.83
C LEU A 304 -9.41 41.07 -1.13
N GLU A 305 -9.99 41.80 -2.09
CA GLU A 305 -9.58 43.18 -2.42
C GLU A 305 -9.87 44.12 -1.24
N LEU A 306 -11.01 43.96 -0.55
CA LEU A 306 -11.33 44.70 0.65
C LEU A 306 -10.30 44.45 1.76
N LEU A 307 -9.93 43.18 2.00
CA LEU A 307 -8.91 42.83 3.00
C LEU A 307 -7.54 43.41 2.65
N HIS A 308 -7.12 43.33 1.36
CA HIS A 308 -5.88 43.91 0.88
C HIS A 308 -5.79 45.44 1.17
N ARG A 309 -6.85 46.19 0.85
CA ARG A 309 -6.92 47.61 1.10
C ARG A 309 -6.98 47.97 2.60
N LEU A 310 -7.63 47.11 3.38
CA LEU A 310 -7.63 47.25 4.86
C LEU A 310 -6.22 47.11 5.43
N LEU A 311 -5.45 46.14 4.94
CA LEU A 311 -4.04 45.90 5.33
C LEU A 311 -3.12 47.02 4.88
N ALA A 312 -3.40 47.65 3.74
CA ALA A 312 -2.75 48.89 3.30
C ALA A 312 -3.10 50.13 4.14
N GLY A 313 -4.02 50.01 5.11
CA GLY A 313 -4.38 51.09 6.01
C GLY A 313 -5.43 52.09 5.45
N GLU A 314 -6.05 51.78 4.31
CA GLU A 314 -7.04 52.65 3.69
C GLU A 314 -8.27 52.89 4.57
N THR A 315 -8.87 54.06 4.47
CA THR A 315 -10.13 54.41 5.18
C THR A 315 -11.32 53.78 4.47
N TYR A 316 -12.44 53.63 5.19
CA TYR A 316 -13.67 53.08 4.62
C TYR A 316 -14.19 53.91 3.40
N ALA A 317 -13.91 55.21 3.36
CA ALA A 317 -14.28 56.04 2.22
C ALA A 317 -13.46 55.71 0.99
N GLN A 318 -12.13 55.55 1.15
CA GLN A 318 -11.22 55.17 0.07
C GLN A 318 -11.54 53.77 -0.45
N ILE A 319 -11.76 52.82 0.43
CA ILE A 319 -12.15 51.44 0.05
C ILE A 319 -13.49 51.46 -0.70
N GLY A 320 -14.47 52.24 -0.19
CA GLY A 320 -15.78 52.35 -0.83
C GLY A 320 -15.73 52.94 -2.21
N GLU A 321 -14.87 53.95 -2.43
CA GLU A 321 -14.65 54.56 -3.74
C GLU A 321 -14.02 53.56 -4.71
N ALA A 322 -12.99 52.81 -4.25
CA ALA A 322 -12.30 51.84 -5.07
C ALA A 322 -13.14 50.61 -5.44
N LEU A 323 -14.02 50.15 -4.54
CA LEU A 323 -14.89 49.01 -4.76
C LEU A 323 -16.31 49.38 -5.23
N PHE A 324 -16.54 50.64 -5.53
CA PHE A 324 -17.86 51.17 -5.94
C PHE A 324 -18.98 50.84 -4.89
N MET A 325 -18.63 50.89 -3.62
CA MET A 325 -19.52 50.55 -2.51
C MET A 325 -19.73 51.71 -1.56
N SER A 326 -20.92 51.78 -0.96
CA SER A 326 -21.13 52.75 0.11
C SER A 326 -20.29 52.39 1.37
N THR A 327 -19.92 53.41 2.16
CA THR A 327 -19.24 53.22 3.45
C THR A 327 -19.98 52.27 4.38
N ASN A 328 -21.31 52.26 4.35
CA ASN A 328 -22.13 51.32 5.10
C ASN A 328 -22.06 49.92 4.58
N GLY A 329 -21.97 49.74 3.25
CA GLY A 329 -21.73 48.43 2.61
C GLY A 329 -20.38 47.82 3.02
N ILE A 330 -19.31 48.63 3.02
CA ILE A 330 -17.98 48.22 3.51
C ILE A 330 -18.03 47.78 4.96
N LYS A 331 -18.71 48.57 5.85
CA LYS A 331 -18.85 48.18 7.24
C LYS A 331 -19.63 46.88 7.44
N TYR A 332 -20.66 46.67 6.62
CA TYR A 332 -21.44 45.41 6.66
C TYR A 332 -20.63 44.21 6.26
N LYS A 333 -19.92 44.27 5.09
CA LYS A 333 -18.99 43.20 4.64
C LYS A 333 -17.94 42.91 5.72
N LEU A 334 -17.29 43.96 6.25
CA LEU A 334 -16.29 43.84 7.31
C LEU A 334 -16.80 43.13 8.54
N LYS A 335 -18.04 43.44 8.98
CA LYS A 335 -18.69 42.75 10.11
C LYS A 335 -18.86 41.25 9.83
N GLY A 336 -19.15 40.87 8.59
CA GLY A 336 -19.20 39.48 8.13
C GLY A 336 -17.84 38.80 8.26
N LEU A 337 -16.80 39.42 7.72
CA LEU A 337 -15.41 38.90 7.75
C LEU A 337 -14.88 38.80 9.20
N CYS A 338 -15.16 39.77 10.06
CA CYS A 338 -14.81 39.69 11.48
C CYS A 338 -15.49 38.50 12.15
N ARG A 339 -16.77 38.25 11.86
CA ARG A 339 -17.49 37.10 12.43
C ARG A 339 -16.91 35.77 11.96
N GLN A 340 -16.56 35.65 10.68
CA GLN A 340 -15.95 34.45 10.10
C GLN A 340 -14.58 34.16 10.71
N SER A 341 -13.74 35.17 10.91
CA SER A 341 -12.41 35.05 11.52
C SER A 341 -12.43 34.93 13.06
N GLY A 342 -13.59 35.04 13.68
CA GLY A 342 -13.71 35.08 15.14
C GLY A 342 -13.15 36.36 15.78
N THR A 343 -12.94 37.45 15.03
CA THR A 343 -12.50 38.74 15.54
C THR A 343 -13.68 39.66 15.86
N ARG A 344 -13.47 40.61 16.78
CA ARG A 344 -14.54 41.51 17.26
C ARG A 344 -14.50 42.89 16.60
N SER A 345 -13.37 43.21 15.94
CA SER A 345 -13.15 44.56 15.42
C SER A 345 -12.22 44.52 14.19
N ARG A 346 -12.30 45.63 13.36
CA ARG A 346 -11.34 45.87 12.29
C ARG A 346 -9.90 45.74 12.77
N ARG A 347 -9.58 46.33 13.96
CA ARG A 347 -8.20 46.32 14.48
C ARG A 347 -7.73 44.91 14.77
N GLU A 348 -8.57 44.07 15.37
CA GLU A 348 -8.27 42.68 15.64
C GLU A 348 -8.10 41.87 14.34
N LEU A 349 -9.00 42.07 13.37
CA LEU A 349 -8.91 41.40 12.07
C LEU A 349 -7.62 41.79 11.34
N VAL A 350 -7.30 43.09 11.27
CA VAL A 350 -6.04 43.53 10.64
C VAL A 350 -4.84 42.99 11.38
N GLY A 351 -4.83 43.02 12.73
CA GLY A 351 -3.73 42.46 13.51
C GLY A 351 -3.56 40.96 13.35
N LEU A 352 -4.66 40.20 13.21
CA LEU A 352 -4.62 38.78 12.92
C LEU A 352 -4.01 38.49 11.53
N LEU A 353 -4.50 39.19 10.50
CA LEU A 353 -4.04 39.01 9.14
C LEU A 353 -2.58 39.43 8.92
N GLN A 354 -2.12 40.52 9.55
CA GLN A 354 -0.73 40.99 9.47
C GLN A 354 0.30 40.01 10.02
N LYS A 355 -0.10 39.06 10.85
CA LYS A 355 0.82 38.02 11.34
C LYS A 355 1.19 37.01 10.27
N TYR A 356 0.29 36.74 9.31
CA TYR A 356 0.42 35.64 8.37
C TYR A 356 0.44 36.07 6.90
N LEU A 357 -0.05 37.26 6.60
CA LEU A 357 -0.16 37.76 5.22
C LEU A 357 0.81 38.92 4.99
N ILE A 358 1.67 38.75 4.02
CA ILE A 358 2.53 39.81 3.47
C ILE A 358 1.99 40.09 2.07
N PHE A 359 1.35 41.24 1.88
CA PHE A 359 0.89 41.70 0.57
C PHE A 359 1.82 42.76 0.02
#